data_374da80de277c303c9b378cdf23582d2
#
_entry.id   374da80de277c303c9b378cdf23582d2
#
_cell.length_a   1.000
_cell.length_b   1.000
_cell.length_c   1.000
_cell.angle_alpha   90.00
_cell.angle_beta   90.00
_cell.angle_gamma   90.00
#
_symmetry.space_group_name_H-M   'P 1'
#
loop_
_entity.id
_entity.type
_entity.pdbx_description
1 polymer ?
#
loop_
_entity_poly.entity_id
_entity_poly.type
_entity_poly.pdbx_seq_one_letter_code
_entity_poly.pdbx_strand_id
1 'polypeptide(L)'
;MSNFDISGAVFNDQLRMLETTDPAHADMFNALFGQLIQNDVALRDAASIFAKNKNEQALFLLNLRRTGKRYGVHFNAYNVSPASEGTRLYDAVGKVAIPSTDTVRNRNDFEGESVFYGLEVNGSVGTDGEFVVQYIKGIDNEFSREDYDVYILFLTQWIELSIDANGENLVISDEKFPGSFPEGAAIRPDGTVRPFVAMAKYMAADNDDGVASSITGRNAEHNQGHNAALTRFHEKGTQYCGTTAQDKSHMDNLFLVAFATRNSQSVMAGCTSYYYQYAATIQESDVERIIISKAQAATLVVGSVVSIGNATALTSGTPNIDRGQSGMHAKANRVKIVSIEDYDGENSAVNVDNSGQKFSTASTIVSDVECPTYISTMPVSYTHLTLPTIA
;
A
#
# COMPACT_ATOMS: atom_id res chain seq x y z
N MET A 1 48.31 32.07 -18.25
CA MET A 1 47.80 30.69 -18.30
C MET A 1 46.41 30.77 -18.91
N SER A 2 46.14 30.07 -19.98
CA SER A 2 44.77 29.94 -20.54
C SER A 2 44.04 28.86 -19.79
N ASN A 3 42.83 29.15 -19.36
CA ASN A 3 41.94 28.17 -18.71
C ASN A 3 41.12 27.45 -19.77
N PHE A 4 40.66 26.21 -19.46
CA PHE A 4 39.68 25.53 -20.29
C PHE A 4 38.35 26.27 -20.26
N ASP A 5 37.73 26.37 -21.43
CA ASP A 5 36.37 26.87 -21.57
C ASP A 5 35.39 25.79 -21.17
N ILE A 6 34.58 26.04 -20.14
CA ILE A 6 33.55 25.13 -19.62
C ILE A 6 32.13 25.63 -19.90
N SER A 7 31.99 26.70 -20.69
CA SER A 7 30.68 27.19 -21.09
C SER A 7 29.98 26.18 -22.00
N GLY A 8 28.74 25.81 -21.61
CA GLY A 8 27.97 24.82 -22.36
C GLY A 8 28.53 23.39 -22.30
N ALA A 9 29.14 23.02 -21.15
CA ALA A 9 29.68 21.67 -20.97
C ALA A 9 28.60 20.59 -21.20
N VAL A 10 28.91 19.62 -22.06
CA VAL A 10 28.06 18.48 -22.38
C VAL A 10 28.81 17.20 -22.10
N PHE A 11 28.14 16.25 -21.43
CA PHE A 11 28.72 14.95 -21.16
C PHE A 11 28.99 14.18 -22.47
N ASN A 12 30.17 13.58 -22.58
CA ASN A 12 30.58 12.74 -23.69
C ASN A 12 31.14 11.42 -23.15
N ASP A 13 30.47 10.31 -23.41
CA ASP A 13 30.84 8.96 -23.00
C ASP A 13 31.83 8.28 -23.95
N GLN A 14 32.13 8.90 -25.09
CA GLN A 14 33.06 8.38 -26.11
C GLN A 14 34.37 9.13 -26.15
N LEU A 15 35.18 8.93 -25.13
CA LEU A 15 36.56 9.43 -25.14
C LEU A 15 37.48 8.49 -25.99
N ARG A 16 38.15 9.09 -26.96
CA ARG A 16 39.14 8.34 -27.77
C ARG A 16 40.31 7.86 -26.89
N MET A 17 40.65 6.59 -26.97
CA MET A 17 41.87 6.06 -26.38
C MET A 17 43.09 6.55 -27.17
N LEU A 18 44.14 6.96 -26.47
CA LEU A 18 45.41 7.27 -27.08
C LEU A 18 46.10 5.95 -27.50
N GLU A 19 46.63 5.95 -28.74
CA GLU A 19 47.43 4.85 -29.25
C GLU A 19 48.93 5.24 -29.23
N THR A 20 49.81 4.23 -29.25
CA THR A 20 51.26 4.45 -29.23
C THR A 20 51.78 5.19 -30.46
N THR A 21 50.99 5.24 -31.53
CA THR A 21 51.26 5.96 -32.76
C THR A 21 50.77 7.42 -32.74
N ASP A 22 50.02 7.82 -31.73
CA ASP A 22 49.54 9.20 -31.63
C ASP A 22 50.71 10.15 -31.33
N PRO A 23 50.78 11.30 -32.01
CA PRO A 23 51.78 12.30 -31.74
C PRO A 23 51.64 12.83 -30.30
N ALA A 24 52.74 12.95 -29.59
CA ALA A 24 52.76 13.55 -28.24
C ALA A 24 52.61 15.07 -28.32
N HIS A 25 51.53 15.56 -28.90
CA HIS A 25 51.22 16.96 -29.04
C HIS A 25 50.40 17.52 -27.86
N ALA A 26 50.82 18.66 -27.33
CA ALA A 26 50.13 19.30 -26.25
C ALA A 26 48.61 19.56 -26.56
N ASP A 27 48.28 19.85 -27.80
CA ASP A 27 46.92 20.09 -28.24
C ASP A 27 46.01 18.89 -28.10
N MET A 28 46.51 17.67 -28.38
CA MET A 28 45.73 16.44 -28.21
C MET A 28 45.46 16.16 -26.74
N PHE A 29 46.46 16.29 -25.88
CA PHE A 29 46.29 16.14 -24.43
C PHE A 29 45.34 17.21 -23.88
N ASN A 30 45.49 18.44 -24.30
CA ASN A 30 44.60 19.54 -23.89
C ASN A 30 43.16 19.30 -24.32
N ALA A 31 42.91 18.75 -25.51
CA ALA A 31 41.56 18.39 -25.97
C ALA A 31 40.93 17.29 -25.10
N LEU A 32 41.68 16.25 -24.74
CA LEU A 32 41.22 15.17 -23.87
C LEU A 32 40.97 15.65 -22.44
N PHE A 33 41.91 16.43 -21.89
CA PHE A 33 41.69 17.02 -20.55
C PHE A 33 40.56 18.01 -20.54
N GLY A 34 40.38 18.80 -21.62
CA GLY A 34 39.22 19.68 -21.77
C GLY A 34 37.90 18.93 -21.75
N GLN A 35 37.82 17.80 -22.45
CA GLN A 35 36.62 16.97 -22.44
C GLN A 35 36.35 16.34 -21.07
N LEU A 36 37.37 15.87 -20.36
CA LEU A 36 37.21 15.35 -19.00
C LEU A 36 36.67 16.42 -18.04
N ILE A 37 37.23 17.64 -18.10
CA ILE A 37 36.78 18.77 -17.29
C ILE A 37 35.33 19.13 -17.63
N GLN A 38 34.95 19.13 -18.92
CA GLN A 38 33.57 19.37 -19.33
C GLN A 38 32.61 18.30 -18.81
N ASN A 39 33.02 17.02 -18.84
CA ASN A 39 32.24 15.94 -18.26
C ASN A 39 32.04 16.12 -16.74
N ASP A 40 33.10 16.47 -16.01
CA ASP A 40 33.00 16.73 -14.56
C ASP A 40 32.07 17.90 -14.24
N VAL A 41 32.12 18.97 -15.05
CA VAL A 41 31.21 20.12 -14.89
C VAL A 41 29.78 19.72 -15.18
N ALA A 42 29.54 19.00 -16.29
CA ALA A 42 28.21 18.52 -16.64
C ALA A 42 27.61 17.60 -15.55
N LEU A 43 28.42 16.69 -15.00
CA LEU A 43 28.02 15.81 -13.89
C LEU A 43 27.74 16.60 -12.61
N ARG A 44 28.57 17.58 -12.27
CA ARG A 44 28.35 18.45 -11.10
C ARG A 44 27.07 19.25 -11.24
N ASP A 45 26.80 19.82 -12.42
CA ASP A 45 25.61 20.63 -12.65
C ASP A 45 24.34 19.75 -12.65
N ALA A 46 24.38 18.57 -13.25
CA ALA A 46 23.32 17.56 -13.16
C ALA A 46 23.09 17.14 -11.69
N ALA A 47 24.14 16.87 -10.92
CA ALA A 47 24.03 16.53 -9.50
C ALA A 47 23.43 17.69 -8.67
N SER A 48 23.76 18.94 -9.01
CA SER A 48 23.20 20.13 -8.34
C SER A 48 21.70 20.30 -8.61
N ILE A 49 21.26 20.08 -9.86
CA ILE A 49 19.85 20.10 -10.23
C ILE A 49 19.11 18.96 -9.52
N PHE A 50 19.67 17.76 -9.58
CA PHE A 50 19.16 16.58 -8.90
C PHE A 50 19.00 16.78 -7.39
N ALA A 51 19.96 17.42 -6.73
CA ALA A 51 19.90 17.68 -5.31
C ALA A 51 18.84 18.75 -4.91
N LYS A 52 18.42 19.60 -5.85
CA LYS A 52 17.46 20.68 -5.59
C LYS A 52 16.02 20.34 -5.93
N ASN A 53 15.80 19.42 -6.89
CA ASN A 53 14.47 19.05 -7.34
C ASN A 53 14.10 17.64 -6.86
N LYS A 54 13.35 17.57 -5.77
CA LYS A 54 12.94 16.30 -5.18
C LYS A 54 12.04 15.46 -6.09
N ASN A 55 11.22 16.07 -6.94
CA ASN A 55 10.41 15.35 -7.92
C ASN A 55 11.29 14.66 -8.99
N GLU A 56 12.31 15.35 -9.50
CA GLU A 56 13.26 14.78 -10.45
C GLU A 56 14.08 13.66 -9.80
N GLN A 57 14.49 13.84 -8.54
CA GLN A 57 15.19 12.82 -7.78
C GLN A 57 14.34 11.56 -7.61
N ALA A 58 13.07 11.71 -7.23
CA ALA A 58 12.14 10.60 -7.09
C ALA A 58 11.90 9.90 -8.44
N LEU A 59 11.69 10.67 -9.52
CA LEU A 59 11.51 10.13 -10.86
C LEU A 59 12.76 9.39 -11.36
N PHE A 60 13.94 9.89 -11.09
CA PHE A 60 15.18 9.20 -11.41
C PHE A 60 15.27 7.84 -10.71
N LEU A 61 14.97 7.77 -9.40
CA LEU A 61 14.99 6.51 -8.64
C LEU A 61 13.97 5.50 -9.18
N LEU A 62 12.77 5.96 -9.56
CA LEU A 62 11.77 5.13 -10.22
C LEU A 62 12.26 4.64 -11.59
N ASN A 63 12.86 5.51 -12.38
CA ASN A 63 13.38 5.19 -13.72
C ASN A 63 14.54 4.18 -13.69
N LEU A 64 15.34 4.13 -12.62
CA LEU A 64 16.34 3.07 -12.43
C LEU A 64 15.74 1.66 -12.42
N ARG A 65 14.44 1.55 -12.15
CA ARG A 65 13.69 0.28 -12.16
C ARG A 65 12.96 0.03 -13.47
N ARG A 66 12.91 1.01 -14.37
CA ARG A 66 12.21 0.90 -15.65
C ARG A 66 12.85 -0.16 -16.53
N THR A 67 12.04 -1.04 -17.10
CA THR A 67 12.51 -2.18 -17.89
C THR A 67 11.78 -2.35 -19.22
N GLY A 68 10.63 -1.70 -19.42
CA GLY A 68 9.75 -1.93 -20.57
C GLY A 68 9.11 -3.32 -20.61
N LYS A 69 9.25 -4.12 -19.54
CA LYS A 69 8.61 -5.42 -19.42
C LYS A 69 7.10 -5.29 -19.38
N ARG A 70 6.42 -6.29 -19.91
CA ARG A 70 4.97 -6.40 -19.92
C ARG A 70 4.52 -7.52 -19.03
N TYR A 71 3.64 -7.21 -18.10
CA TYR A 71 3.08 -8.19 -17.16
C TYR A 71 1.59 -8.31 -17.44
N GLY A 72 1.12 -9.52 -17.68
CA GLY A 72 -0.28 -9.73 -18.03
C GLY A 72 -0.94 -10.89 -17.32
N VAL A 73 -2.26 -10.89 -17.38
CA VAL A 73 -3.12 -11.98 -16.92
C VAL A 73 -4.31 -12.13 -17.86
N HIS A 74 -4.64 -13.37 -18.17
CA HIS A 74 -5.84 -13.78 -18.91
C HIS A 74 -6.85 -14.41 -17.96
N PHE A 75 -8.11 -13.98 -18.05
CA PHE A 75 -9.24 -14.59 -17.33
C PHE A 75 -10.21 -15.18 -18.34
N ASN A 76 -10.49 -16.48 -18.22
CA ASN A 76 -11.41 -17.19 -19.12
C ASN A 76 -12.84 -16.65 -18.97
N ALA A 77 -13.49 -16.32 -20.10
CA ALA A 77 -14.85 -15.79 -20.15
C ALA A 77 -15.91 -16.73 -19.54
N TYR A 78 -15.68 -18.02 -19.65
CA TYR A 78 -16.65 -19.05 -19.21
C TYR A 78 -16.42 -19.51 -17.77
N ASN A 79 -15.39 -19.01 -17.12
CA ASN A 79 -15.12 -19.37 -15.74
C ASN A 79 -15.83 -18.39 -14.79
N VAL A 80 -17.00 -18.81 -14.33
CA VAL A 80 -17.87 -18.02 -13.45
C VAL A 80 -17.49 -18.12 -11.97
N SER A 81 -16.54 -18.99 -11.61
CA SER A 81 -16.07 -19.09 -10.22
C SER A 81 -15.20 -17.90 -9.88
N PRO A 82 -15.52 -17.11 -8.85
CA PRO A 82 -14.67 -16.00 -8.41
C PRO A 82 -13.30 -16.45 -7.88
N ALA A 83 -13.16 -17.73 -7.52
CA ALA A 83 -11.89 -18.32 -7.08
C ALA A 83 -11.02 -18.85 -8.25
N SER A 84 -11.46 -18.65 -9.50
CA SER A 84 -10.72 -19.12 -10.67
C SER A 84 -9.39 -18.39 -10.79
N GLU A 85 -8.33 -19.16 -10.97
CA GLU A 85 -7.03 -18.62 -11.31
C GLU A 85 -7.03 -18.14 -12.76
N GLY A 86 -6.47 -16.95 -12.96
CA GLY A 86 -6.11 -16.43 -14.28
C GLY A 86 -4.80 -17.08 -14.77
N THR A 87 -4.58 -17.04 -16.06
CA THR A 87 -3.34 -17.46 -16.67
C THR A 87 -2.41 -16.27 -16.85
N ARG A 88 -1.21 -16.31 -16.28
CA ARG A 88 -0.23 -15.24 -16.45
C ARG A 88 0.31 -15.19 -17.87
N LEU A 89 0.55 -13.97 -18.36
CA LEU A 89 1.03 -13.68 -19.71
C LEU A 89 2.34 -12.90 -19.67
N TYR A 90 3.12 -12.97 -20.73
CA TYR A 90 4.38 -12.23 -20.94
C TYR A 90 5.37 -12.43 -19.78
N ASP A 91 5.96 -11.35 -19.27
CA ASP A 91 6.96 -11.38 -18.19
C ASP A 91 6.39 -11.78 -16.82
N ALA A 92 5.06 -11.94 -16.70
CA ALA A 92 4.43 -12.50 -15.51
C ALA A 92 4.49 -14.04 -15.46
N VAL A 93 4.75 -14.71 -16.59
CA VAL A 93 4.79 -16.19 -16.66
C VAL A 93 5.90 -16.72 -15.75
N GLY A 94 5.56 -17.71 -14.92
CA GLY A 94 6.48 -18.35 -13.98
C GLY A 94 6.74 -17.56 -12.68
N LYS A 95 6.26 -16.32 -12.56
CA LYS A 95 6.37 -15.55 -11.32
C LYS A 95 5.35 -16.01 -10.28
N VAL A 96 5.72 -15.90 -9.03
CA VAL A 96 4.91 -16.25 -7.86
C VAL A 96 4.75 -15.04 -6.96
N ALA A 97 3.55 -14.80 -6.48
CA ALA A 97 3.28 -13.84 -5.42
C ALA A 97 2.48 -14.53 -4.30
N ILE A 98 3.02 -14.53 -3.11
CA ILE A 98 2.37 -15.02 -1.90
C ILE A 98 2.31 -13.85 -0.93
N PRO A 99 1.13 -13.50 -0.40
CA PRO A 99 1.01 -12.40 0.55
C PRO A 99 1.89 -12.63 1.78
N SER A 100 2.63 -11.61 2.18
CA SER A 100 3.36 -11.59 3.44
C SER A 100 2.42 -11.24 4.59
N THR A 101 2.75 -11.68 5.80
CA THR A 101 2.09 -11.27 7.04
C THR A 101 2.99 -10.27 7.77
N ASP A 102 2.55 -9.77 8.90
CA ASP A 102 3.37 -8.92 9.78
C ASP A 102 4.60 -9.65 10.36
N THR A 103 4.54 -10.96 10.43
CA THR A 103 5.59 -11.81 11.02
C THR A 103 6.34 -12.69 10.01
N VAL A 104 5.75 -12.92 8.83
CA VAL A 104 6.33 -13.80 7.81
C VAL A 104 6.44 -13.07 6.47
N ARG A 105 7.67 -12.92 5.98
CA ARG A 105 7.92 -12.45 4.63
C ARG A 105 7.88 -13.62 3.66
N ASN A 106 6.90 -13.64 2.79
CA ASN A 106 6.72 -14.65 1.77
C ASN A 106 7.33 -14.23 0.43
N ARG A 107 7.45 -15.19 -0.49
CA ARG A 107 7.99 -14.97 -1.83
C ARG A 107 7.06 -14.08 -2.64
N ASN A 108 7.62 -13.02 -3.21
CA ASN A 108 6.96 -12.16 -4.18
C ASN A 108 7.94 -11.82 -5.31
N ASP A 109 7.82 -12.50 -6.45
CA ASP A 109 8.71 -12.31 -7.60
C ASP A 109 8.41 -11.01 -8.37
N PHE A 110 7.34 -10.30 -8.03
CA PHE A 110 7.01 -8.97 -8.57
C PHE A 110 7.64 -7.84 -7.77
N GLU A 111 8.08 -8.14 -6.54
CA GLU A 111 8.71 -7.13 -5.69
C GLU A 111 9.99 -6.58 -6.34
N GLY A 112 10.05 -5.27 -6.48
CA GLY A 112 11.18 -4.60 -7.13
C GLY A 112 11.13 -4.57 -8.66
N GLU A 113 10.19 -5.25 -9.29
CA GLU A 113 9.91 -5.06 -10.72
C GLU A 113 9.27 -3.68 -10.95
N SER A 114 9.63 -3.03 -12.04
CA SER A 114 9.41 -1.62 -12.28
C SER A 114 8.01 -1.09 -11.97
N VAL A 115 7.00 -1.68 -12.60
CA VAL A 115 5.60 -1.24 -12.45
C VAL A 115 5.01 -1.58 -11.09
N PHE A 116 5.61 -2.53 -10.38
CA PHE A 116 5.21 -2.94 -9.02
C PHE A 116 6.03 -2.24 -7.93
N TYR A 117 7.09 -1.54 -8.30
CA TYR A 117 7.94 -0.87 -7.34
C TYR A 117 7.33 0.45 -6.89
N GLY A 118 7.09 0.59 -5.60
CA GLY A 118 6.62 1.81 -4.97
C GLY A 118 7.72 2.53 -4.21
N LEU A 119 7.98 3.79 -4.55
CA LEU A 119 8.91 4.66 -3.83
C LEU A 119 8.18 5.40 -2.71
N GLU A 120 8.59 5.18 -1.47
CA GLU A 120 7.97 5.82 -0.31
C GLU A 120 8.56 7.23 -0.09
N VAL A 121 7.66 8.22 -0.03
CA VAL A 121 8.03 9.63 0.11
C VAL A 121 7.11 10.37 1.10
N ASN A 122 7.60 11.47 1.66
CA ASN A 122 6.74 12.52 2.18
C ASN A 122 6.45 13.53 1.07
N GLY A 123 5.25 14.08 1.06
CA GLY A 123 4.88 15.06 0.05
C GLY A 123 3.48 15.61 0.19
N SER A 124 3.11 16.44 -0.74
CA SER A 124 1.81 17.11 -0.78
C SER A 124 1.36 17.33 -2.21
N VAL A 125 0.10 17.66 -2.41
CA VAL A 125 -0.43 18.06 -3.71
C VAL A 125 -0.47 19.59 -3.77
N GLY A 126 0.17 20.17 -4.78
CA GLY A 126 0.14 21.61 -5.03
C GLY A 126 -1.25 22.09 -5.49
N THR A 127 -1.48 23.39 -5.44
CA THR A 127 -2.75 24.00 -5.89
C THR A 127 -3.00 23.85 -7.39
N ASP A 128 -1.97 23.52 -8.15
CA ASP A 128 -2.01 23.15 -9.58
C ASP A 128 -2.40 21.68 -9.81
N GLY A 129 -2.59 20.89 -8.74
CA GLY A 129 -2.89 19.47 -8.79
C GLY A 129 -1.69 18.57 -9.06
N GLU A 130 -0.46 19.13 -9.08
CA GLU A 130 0.76 18.33 -9.22
C GLU A 130 1.30 17.91 -7.84
N PHE A 131 1.84 16.69 -7.80
CA PHE A 131 2.44 16.17 -6.58
C PHE A 131 3.83 16.77 -6.35
N VAL A 132 4.09 17.20 -5.12
CA VAL A 132 5.36 17.78 -4.70
C VAL A 132 6.01 16.86 -3.67
N VAL A 133 7.12 16.25 -4.04
CA VAL A 133 7.95 15.43 -3.14
C VAL A 133 8.70 16.34 -2.19
N GLN A 134 8.63 16.05 -0.90
CA GLN A 134 9.34 16.75 0.16
C GLN A 134 10.57 15.98 0.63
N TYR A 135 10.37 14.73 1.05
CA TYR A 135 11.44 13.85 1.52
C TYR A 135 11.28 12.45 0.94
N ILE A 136 12.39 11.78 0.65
CA ILE A 136 12.44 10.44 0.08
C ILE A 136 13.01 9.48 1.11
N LYS A 137 12.31 8.41 1.40
CA LYS A 137 12.75 7.38 2.34
C LYS A 137 14.09 6.77 1.93
N GLY A 138 15.02 6.71 2.88
CA GLY A 138 16.36 6.15 2.65
C GLY A 138 17.34 7.09 1.94
N ILE A 139 16.89 8.29 1.58
CA ILE A 139 17.72 9.37 1.02
C ILE A 139 17.78 10.55 1.99
N ASP A 140 16.63 11.01 2.46
CA ASP A 140 16.52 12.18 3.34
C ASP A 140 16.37 11.72 4.80
N ASN A 141 17.19 12.31 5.68
CA ASN A 141 17.12 12.02 7.11
C ASN A 141 15.87 12.57 7.77
N GLU A 142 15.27 13.57 7.17
CA GLU A 142 14.05 14.25 7.61
C GLU A 142 12.78 13.44 7.25
N PHE A 143 12.91 12.38 6.46
CA PHE A 143 11.76 11.51 6.17
C PHE A 143 11.14 10.97 7.45
N SER A 144 9.84 11.21 7.63
CA SER A 144 9.07 10.73 8.79
C SER A 144 7.74 10.16 8.37
N ARG A 145 7.34 9.07 9.02
CA ARG A 145 6.00 8.48 8.84
C ARG A 145 4.97 9.03 9.82
N GLU A 146 5.41 9.75 10.83
CA GLU A 146 4.58 10.25 11.92
C GLU A 146 4.29 11.74 11.77
N ASP A 147 5.26 12.50 11.24
CA ASP A 147 5.20 13.96 11.20
C ASP A 147 4.69 14.51 9.86
N TYR A 148 4.82 13.73 8.77
CA TYR A 148 4.45 14.17 7.42
C TYR A 148 3.59 13.13 6.72
N ASP A 149 2.74 13.59 5.79
CA ASP A 149 2.00 12.69 4.92
C ASP A 149 2.92 11.77 4.14
N VAL A 150 2.59 10.50 4.16
CA VAL A 150 3.33 9.45 3.46
C VAL A 150 2.58 9.01 2.22
N TYR A 151 3.27 9.06 1.10
CA TYR A 151 2.78 8.59 -0.19
C TYR A 151 3.71 7.53 -0.76
N ILE A 152 3.15 6.71 -1.61
CA ILE A 152 3.88 5.78 -2.47
C ILE A 152 3.78 6.29 -3.91
N LEU A 153 4.92 6.50 -4.53
CA LEU A 153 4.99 6.85 -5.94
C LEU A 153 5.20 5.60 -6.77
N PHE A 154 4.37 5.40 -7.77
CA PHE A 154 4.50 4.34 -8.77
C PHE A 154 4.73 4.93 -10.14
N LEU A 155 5.54 4.28 -10.99
CA LEU A 155 5.59 4.62 -12.40
C LEU A 155 4.20 4.48 -13.02
N THR A 156 3.86 5.41 -13.92
CA THR A 156 2.60 5.36 -14.66
C THR A 156 2.46 4.03 -15.38
N GLN A 157 1.33 3.36 -15.18
CA GLN A 157 0.97 2.14 -15.90
C GLN A 157 0.50 2.46 -17.32
N TRP A 158 1.08 1.77 -18.28
CA TRP A 158 0.56 1.66 -19.64
C TRP A 158 -0.22 0.35 -19.73
N ILE A 159 -1.49 0.45 -20.07
CA ILE A 159 -2.47 -0.63 -19.91
C ILE A 159 -2.99 -1.05 -21.29
N GLU A 160 -3.07 -2.35 -21.52
CA GLU A 160 -3.87 -2.94 -22.61
C GLU A 160 -4.97 -3.79 -21.98
N LEU A 161 -6.20 -3.52 -22.40
CA LEU A 161 -7.37 -4.34 -22.08
C LEU A 161 -7.92 -4.88 -23.38
N SER A 162 -8.03 -6.20 -23.49
CA SER A 162 -8.66 -6.84 -24.64
C SER A 162 -9.64 -7.91 -24.19
N ILE A 163 -10.77 -7.99 -24.89
CA ILE A 163 -11.83 -8.95 -24.64
C ILE A 163 -12.11 -9.68 -25.93
N ASP A 164 -12.10 -10.99 -25.90
CA ASP A 164 -12.41 -11.85 -27.01
C ASP A 164 -13.36 -13.01 -26.60
N ALA A 165 -13.63 -13.94 -27.51
CA ALA A 165 -14.47 -15.11 -27.23
C ALA A 165 -13.88 -16.04 -26.14
N ASN A 166 -12.59 -15.97 -25.87
CA ASN A 166 -11.91 -16.81 -24.88
C ASN A 166 -11.87 -16.17 -23.50
N GLY A 167 -11.94 -14.83 -23.42
CA GLY A 167 -11.94 -14.12 -22.16
C GLY A 167 -11.38 -12.70 -22.23
N GLU A 168 -10.84 -12.25 -21.12
CA GLU A 168 -10.29 -10.92 -20.95
C GLU A 168 -8.79 -10.99 -20.68
N ASN A 169 -8.04 -10.12 -21.32
CA ASN A 169 -6.63 -9.93 -21.06
C ASN A 169 -6.40 -8.54 -20.44
N LEU A 170 -5.65 -8.49 -19.38
CA LEU A 170 -5.08 -7.27 -18.80
C LEU A 170 -3.56 -7.37 -18.95
N VAL A 171 -2.96 -6.36 -19.54
CA VAL A 171 -1.49 -6.23 -19.64
C VAL A 171 -1.08 -4.84 -19.14
N ILE A 172 -0.08 -4.79 -18.29
CA ILE A 172 0.49 -3.55 -17.76
C ILE A 172 1.99 -3.48 -18.03
N SER A 173 2.49 -2.28 -18.23
CA SER A 173 3.93 -1.99 -18.41
C SER A 173 4.25 -0.60 -17.86
N ASP A 174 5.51 -0.34 -17.56
CA ASP A 174 6.05 0.97 -17.24
C ASP A 174 6.40 1.82 -18.49
N GLU A 175 6.25 1.23 -19.68
CA GLU A 175 6.48 1.90 -20.95
C GLU A 175 5.31 1.70 -21.90
N LYS A 176 5.10 2.71 -22.76
CA LYS A 176 4.10 2.64 -23.82
C LYS A 176 4.43 1.54 -24.82
N PHE A 177 3.45 0.73 -25.14
CA PHE A 177 3.54 -0.31 -26.18
C PHE A 177 2.32 -0.27 -27.11
N PRO A 178 2.38 -0.92 -28.29
CA PRO A 178 1.27 -0.93 -29.23
C PRO A 178 -0.04 -1.43 -28.60
N GLY A 179 -1.11 -0.64 -28.74
CA GLY A 179 -2.42 -0.94 -28.19
C GLY A 179 -2.61 -0.46 -26.73
N SER A 180 -1.57 -0.01 -26.06
CA SER A 180 -1.68 0.48 -24.69
C SER A 180 -2.13 1.93 -24.61
N PHE A 181 -2.78 2.25 -23.48
CA PHE A 181 -3.14 3.59 -23.06
C PHE A 181 -2.66 3.84 -21.62
N PRO A 182 -2.41 5.11 -21.23
CA PRO A 182 -1.99 5.41 -19.87
C PRO A 182 -3.16 5.24 -18.90
N GLU A 183 -2.85 4.84 -17.67
CA GLU A 183 -3.85 4.78 -16.61
C GLU A 183 -4.54 6.14 -16.36
N GLY A 184 -5.81 6.11 -15.93
CA GLY A 184 -6.61 7.33 -15.75
C GLY A 184 -6.04 8.27 -14.68
N ALA A 185 -5.44 7.73 -13.60
CA ALA A 185 -4.82 8.53 -12.52
C ALA A 185 -3.62 9.38 -13.01
N ALA A 186 -2.96 8.96 -14.09
CA ALA A 186 -1.82 9.67 -14.66
C ALA A 186 -2.19 10.75 -15.67
N ILE A 187 -3.45 10.84 -16.12
CA ILE A 187 -3.85 11.80 -17.15
C ILE A 187 -4.19 13.14 -16.50
N ARG A 188 -3.51 14.19 -16.93
CA ARG A 188 -3.81 15.58 -16.52
C ARG A 188 -5.03 16.13 -17.24
N PRO A 189 -5.64 17.21 -16.74
CA PRO A 189 -6.78 17.85 -17.39
C PRO A 189 -6.50 18.34 -18.82
N ASP A 190 -5.25 18.63 -19.15
CA ASP A 190 -4.80 19.03 -20.49
C ASP A 190 -4.51 17.84 -21.42
N GLY A 191 -4.70 16.60 -20.93
CA GLY A 191 -4.45 15.38 -21.67
C GLY A 191 -3.00 14.89 -21.66
N THR A 192 -2.08 15.60 -21.04
CA THR A 192 -0.70 15.13 -20.86
C THR A 192 -0.63 14.04 -19.80
N VAL A 193 0.41 13.22 -19.85
CA VAL A 193 0.58 12.06 -18.95
C VAL A 193 1.65 12.36 -17.92
N ARG A 194 1.32 12.15 -16.64
CA ARG A 194 2.27 12.20 -15.55
C ARG A 194 3.25 11.01 -15.64
N PRO A 195 4.51 11.18 -15.29
CA PRO A 195 5.48 10.08 -15.33
C PRO A 195 5.30 9.08 -14.17
N PHE A 196 4.63 9.50 -13.11
CA PHE A 196 4.29 8.67 -11.94
C PHE A 196 2.94 9.10 -11.37
N VAL A 197 2.34 8.23 -10.58
CA VAL A 197 1.17 8.50 -9.75
C VAL A 197 1.56 8.43 -8.28
N ALA A 198 0.90 9.22 -7.43
CA ALA A 198 1.13 9.26 -5.99
C ALA A 198 -0.11 8.76 -5.25
N MET A 199 0.06 7.78 -4.38
CA MET A 199 -1.03 7.22 -3.58
C MET A 199 -0.71 7.35 -2.10
N ALA A 200 -1.70 7.80 -1.30
CA ALA A 200 -1.57 7.85 0.14
C ALA A 200 -1.28 6.44 0.69
N LYS A 201 -0.25 6.30 1.50
CA LYS A 201 0.15 5.02 2.08
C LYS A 201 -0.79 4.56 3.18
N TYR A 202 -1.21 5.49 4.02
CA TYR A 202 -2.07 5.21 5.16
C TYR A 202 -3.48 5.72 4.90
N MET A 203 -4.43 5.12 5.62
CA MET A 203 -5.79 5.62 5.67
C MET A 203 -5.81 7.03 6.25
N ALA A 204 -6.72 7.87 5.73
CA ALA A 204 -6.92 9.18 6.30
C ALA A 204 -7.18 9.06 7.82
N ALA A 205 -6.42 9.78 8.58
CA ALA A 205 -6.52 9.89 10.02
C ALA A 205 -6.38 11.35 10.43
N ASP A 206 -6.95 11.75 11.57
CA ASP A 206 -6.68 13.06 12.10
C ASP A 206 -5.21 13.15 12.57
N ASN A 207 -4.53 14.21 12.15
CA ASN A 207 -3.29 14.64 12.79
C ASN A 207 -3.61 15.42 14.09
N ASP A 208 -2.58 15.94 14.77
CA ASP A 208 -2.78 16.69 16.02
C ASP A 208 -3.50 18.02 15.82
N ASP A 209 -3.54 18.54 14.59
CA ASP A 209 -4.29 19.75 14.22
C ASP A 209 -5.73 19.45 13.75
N GLY A 210 -6.16 18.19 13.77
CA GLY A 210 -7.47 17.74 13.32
C GLY A 210 -7.64 17.68 11.80
N VAL A 211 -6.55 17.72 11.04
CA VAL A 211 -6.53 17.66 9.56
C VAL A 211 -6.33 16.21 9.10
N ALA A 212 -7.10 15.81 8.10
CA ALA A 212 -6.96 14.48 7.50
C ALA A 212 -5.56 14.27 6.90
N SER A 213 -4.84 13.25 7.36
CA SER A 213 -3.44 12.99 7.02
C SER A 213 -3.16 11.51 6.79
N SER A 214 -2.18 11.24 5.95
CA SER A 214 -1.69 9.87 5.68
C SER A 214 -0.44 9.60 6.53
N ILE A 215 -0.63 9.38 7.84
CA ILE A 215 0.43 9.17 8.82
C ILE A 215 0.23 7.87 9.59
N THR A 216 1.31 7.30 10.12
CA THR A 216 1.26 6.09 10.94
C THR A 216 0.84 6.38 12.39
N GLY A 217 0.47 5.32 13.11
CA GLY A 217 0.18 5.40 14.54
C GLY A 217 -1.15 6.06 14.91
N ARG A 218 -2.00 6.39 13.95
CA ARG A 218 -3.30 7.01 14.15
C ARG A 218 -4.44 6.07 13.80
N ASN A 219 -5.58 6.30 14.45
CA ASN A 219 -6.81 5.61 14.07
C ASN A 219 -7.36 6.20 12.78
N ALA A 220 -7.72 5.34 11.84
CA ALA A 220 -8.37 5.79 10.63
C ALA A 220 -9.71 6.50 10.94
N GLU A 221 -10.01 7.53 10.16
CA GLU A 221 -11.32 8.18 10.15
C GLU A 221 -12.43 7.16 9.91
N HIS A 222 -13.48 7.26 10.69
CA HIS A 222 -14.63 6.36 10.61
C HIS A 222 -15.94 7.11 10.90
N ASN A 223 -17.08 6.48 10.59
CA ASN A 223 -18.40 7.05 10.75
C ASN A 223 -18.64 8.40 10.06
N GLN A 224 -17.91 8.66 8.98
CA GLN A 224 -18.06 9.88 8.19
C GLN A 224 -18.97 9.60 6.99
N GLY A 225 -19.97 10.46 6.80
CA GLY A 225 -20.71 10.50 5.54
C GLY A 225 -19.84 11.09 4.43
N HIS A 226 -20.14 10.76 3.16
CA HIS A 226 -19.38 11.21 2.00
C HIS A 226 -19.05 12.72 2.01
N ASN A 227 -20.06 13.56 2.26
CA ASN A 227 -19.87 15.02 2.26
C ASN A 227 -18.97 15.49 3.41
N ALA A 228 -19.08 14.86 4.60
CA ALA A 228 -18.20 15.15 5.72
C ALA A 228 -16.76 14.77 5.41
N ALA A 229 -16.54 13.61 4.81
CA ALA A 229 -15.21 13.19 4.38
C ALA A 229 -14.59 14.15 3.34
N LEU A 230 -15.37 14.60 2.34
CA LEU A 230 -14.88 15.62 1.39
C LEU A 230 -14.52 16.93 2.08
N THR A 231 -15.35 17.41 3.02
CA THR A 231 -15.04 18.62 3.78
C THR A 231 -13.70 18.47 4.52
N ARG A 232 -13.47 17.33 5.16
CA ARG A 232 -12.22 17.05 5.87
C ARG A 232 -10.99 17.05 4.94
N PHE A 233 -11.10 16.47 3.74
CA PHE A 233 -10.02 16.53 2.78
C PHE A 233 -9.78 17.97 2.28
N HIS A 234 -10.84 18.75 2.06
CA HIS A 234 -10.73 20.13 1.60
C HIS A 234 -10.17 21.10 2.65
N GLU A 235 -10.21 20.76 3.94
CA GLU A 235 -9.51 21.51 4.99
C GLU A 235 -7.98 21.53 4.74
N LYS A 236 -7.45 20.48 4.10
CA LYS A 236 -6.06 20.40 3.67
C LYS A 236 -5.77 21.17 2.38
N GLY A 237 -6.80 21.41 1.58
CA GLY A 237 -6.77 22.10 0.30
C GLY A 237 -7.81 21.52 -0.66
N THR A 238 -8.40 22.35 -1.49
CA THR A 238 -9.47 21.95 -2.42
C THR A 238 -9.05 20.91 -3.47
N GLN A 239 -7.73 20.71 -3.65
CA GLN A 239 -7.15 19.69 -4.54
C GLN A 239 -7.09 18.30 -3.91
N TYR A 240 -7.40 18.17 -2.60
CA TYR A 240 -7.42 16.87 -1.94
C TYR A 240 -8.80 16.22 -1.98
N CYS A 241 -8.82 14.93 -2.23
CA CYS A 241 -10.02 14.11 -2.18
C CYS A 241 -9.68 12.72 -1.63
N GLY A 242 -10.69 11.90 -1.42
CA GLY A 242 -10.49 10.48 -1.12
C GLY A 242 -9.99 9.70 -2.35
N THR A 243 -9.65 8.44 -2.13
CA THR A 243 -9.24 7.51 -3.21
C THR A 243 -10.30 7.49 -4.31
N THR A 244 -9.88 7.78 -5.53
CA THR A 244 -10.73 7.77 -6.70
C THR A 244 -10.85 6.36 -7.32
N ALA A 245 -11.77 6.19 -8.25
CA ALA A 245 -11.88 4.96 -9.02
C ALA A 245 -10.63 4.69 -9.87
N GLN A 246 -9.95 5.74 -10.33
CA GLN A 246 -8.70 5.65 -11.08
C GLN A 246 -7.54 5.15 -10.21
N ASP A 247 -7.42 5.69 -8.99
CA ASP A 247 -6.41 5.23 -8.03
C ASP A 247 -6.63 3.75 -7.67
N LYS A 248 -7.90 3.39 -7.43
CA LYS A 248 -8.26 2.00 -7.18
C LYS A 248 -7.92 1.10 -8.36
N SER A 249 -8.16 1.54 -9.60
CA SER A 249 -7.84 0.77 -10.80
C SER A 249 -6.34 0.47 -10.92
N HIS A 250 -5.47 1.43 -10.55
CA HIS A 250 -4.02 1.18 -10.50
C HIS A 250 -3.69 -0.02 -9.60
N MET A 251 -4.22 -0.01 -8.38
CA MET A 251 -3.98 -1.08 -7.40
C MET A 251 -4.62 -2.40 -7.81
N ASP A 252 -5.83 -2.36 -8.38
CA ASP A 252 -6.52 -3.56 -8.89
C ASP A 252 -5.71 -4.21 -10.02
N ASN A 253 -5.13 -3.44 -10.94
CA ASN A 253 -4.28 -3.96 -12.01
C ASN A 253 -3.05 -4.69 -11.44
N LEU A 254 -2.36 -4.08 -10.48
CA LEU A 254 -1.22 -4.73 -9.81
C LEU A 254 -1.65 -6.04 -9.13
N PHE A 255 -2.78 -6.03 -8.43
CA PHE A 255 -3.32 -7.20 -7.76
C PHE A 255 -3.67 -8.31 -8.75
N LEU A 256 -4.45 -8.00 -9.80
CA LEU A 256 -4.90 -8.97 -10.80
C LEU A 256 -3.73 -9.66 -11.50
N VAL A 257 -2.69 -8.91 -11.83
CA VAL A 257 -1.50 -9.47 -12.48
C VAL A 257 -0.64 -10.27 -11.50
N ALA A 258 -0.39 -9.74 -10.30
CA ALA A 258 0.47 -10.41 -9.32
C ALA A 258 -0.14 -11.73 -8.80
N PHE A 259 -1.42 -11.72 -8.47
CA PHE A 259 -2.09 -12.88 -7.88
C PHE A 259 -2.87 -13.72 -8.88
N ALA A 260 -3.08 -13.24 -10.09
CA ALA A 260 -3.82 -13.92 -11.15
C ALA A 260 -5.21 -14.42 -10.69
N THR A 261 -5.94 -13.64 -9.91
CA THR A 261 -7.29 -13.95 -9.42
C THR A 261 -8.11 -12.68 -9.26
N ARG A 262 -9.43 -12.78 -9.47
CA ARG A 262 -10.41 -11.75 -9.16
C ARG A 262 -10.93 -11.82 -7.73
N ASN A 263 -10.60 -12.89 -7.01
CA ASN A 263 -11.03 -13.11 -5.64
C ASN A 263 -9.90 -12.78 -4.66
N SER A 264 -9.88 -11.55 -4.15
CA SER A 264 -8.89 -11.14 -3.16
C SER A 264 -8.94 -11.97 -1.87
N GLN A 265 -10.12 -12.48 -1.50
CA GLN A 265 -10.30 -13.29 -0.30
C GLN A 265 -9.68 -14.68 -0.43
N SER A 266 -9.49 -15.20 -1.65
CA SER A 266 -8.77 -16.47 -1.87
C SER A 266 -7.26 -16.33 -1.66
N VAL A 267 -6.74 -15.10 -1.75
CA VAL A 267 -5.31 -14.80 -1.62
C VAL A 267 -4.97 -14.28 -0.23
N MET A 268 -5.77 -13.35 0.25
CA MET A 268 -5.62 -12.73 1.55
C MET A 268 -6.93 -12.89 2.31
N ALA A 269 -6.91 -13.70 3.34
CA ALA A 269 -7.99 -13.73 4.30
C ALA A 269 -8.00 -12.39 5.04
N GLY A 270 -8.49 -11.33 4.40
CA GLY A 270 -8.54 -9.99 4.98
C GLY A 270 -9.10 -10.04 6.40
N CYS A 271 -8.85 -9.01 7.17
CA CYS A 271 -9.43 -8.90 8.50
C CYS A 271 -10.94 -9.04 8.37
N THR A 272 -11.44 -10.24 8.54
CA THR A 272 -12.75 -10.62 9.03
C THR A 272 -13.97 -9.86 8.49
N SER A 273 -15.02 -10.58 8.29
CA SER A 273 -16.30 -9.96 8.01
C SER A 273 -16.75 -9.07 9.18
N TYR A 274 -17.44 -8.01 8.87
CA TYR A 274 -17.91 -6.96 9.76
C TYR A 274 -18.75 -7.35 10.97
N TYR A 275 -19.22 -8.59 11.01
CA TYR A 275 -20.38 -8.95 11.82
C TYR A 275 -20.09 -10.08 12.76
N TYR A 276 -18.84 -10.44 12.96
CA TYR A 276 -18.54 -11.50 13.89
C TYR A 276 -18.57 -10.96 15.32
N GLN A 277 -19.50 -11.46 16.04
CA GLN A 277 -19.63 -11.29 17.45
C GLN A 277 -19.86 -12.67 18.06
N TYR A 278 -18.84 -13.20 18.72
CA TYR A 278 -18.87 -14.55 19.25
C TYR A 278 -18.90 -14.54 20.76
N ALA A 279 -19.87 -15.24 21.34
CA ALA A 279 -20.01 -15.37 22.76
C ALA A 279 -18.95 -16.31 23.33
N ALA A 280 -18.45 -16.00 24.52
CA ALA A 280 -17.64 -16.92 25.29
C ALA A 280 -18.43 -18.21 25.57
N THR A 281 -17.81 -19.36 25.33
CA THR A 281 -18.38 -20.68 25.62
C THR A 281 -18.04 -21.15 27.04
N ILE A 282 -16.94 -20.60 27.59
CA ILE A 282 -16.44 -20.96 28.93
C ILE A 282 -16.21 -19.68 29.73
N GLN A 283 -16.60 -19.73 31.01
CA GLN A 283 -16.32 -18.67 31.95
C GLN A 283 -14.91 -18.82 32.52
N GLU A 284 -14.15 -17.74 32.49
CA GLU A 284 -12.82 -17.67 33.11
C GLU A 284 -12.68 -16.39 33.92
N SER A 285 -11.75 -16.37 34.84
CA SER A 285 -11.43 -15.20 35.66
C SER A 285 -9.97 -14.87 35.59
N ASP A 286 -9.63 -13.59 35.61
CA ASP A 286 -8.26 -13.10 35.66
C ASP A 286 -7.41 -13.56 34.45
N VAL A 287 -7.96 -13.40 33.23
CA VAL A 287 -7.35 -13.86 31.96
C VAL A 287 -7.18 -12.72 30.94
N GLU A 288 -6.30 -12.90 29.97
CA GLU A 288 -6.20 -12.09 28.75
C GLU A 288 -6.61 -12.91 27.52
N ARG A 289 -7.69 -13.65 27.63
CA ARG A 289 -8.23 -14.48 26.54
C ARG A 289 -9.73 -14.67 26.65
N ILE A 290 -10.32 -15.13 25.58
CA ILE A 290 -11.71 -15.58 25.54
C ILE A 290 -11.78 -16.96 24.88
N ILE A 291 -12.58 -17.85 25.45
CA ILE A 291 -12.83 -19.18 24.89
C ILE A 291 -14.09 -19.12 24.03
N ILE A 292 -13.97 -19.54 22.77
CA ILE A 292 -15.08 -19.61 21.81
C ILE A 292 -15.02 -20.95 21.06
N SER A 293 -16.08 -21.30 20.30
CA SER A 293 -16.05 -22.53 19.54
C SER A 293 -14.94 -22.56 18.47
N LYS A 294 -14.40 -23.74 18.15
CA LYS A 294 -13.37 -23.89 17.11
C LYS A 294 -13.83 -23.35 15.76
N ALA A 295 -15.10 -23.59 15.41
CA ALA A 295 -15.66 -23.09 14.15
C ALA A 295 -15.66 -21.55 14.08
N GLN A 296 -15.94 -20.88 15.19
CA GLN A 296 -15.88 -19.42 15.28
C GLN A 296 -14.43 -18.92 15.30
N ALA A 297 -13.56 -19.57 16.08
CA ALA A 297 -12.15 -19.21 16.16
C ALA A 297 -11.43 -19.33 14.80
N ALA A 298 -11.81 -20.30 13.97
CA ALA A 298 -11.28 -20.49 12.62
C ALA A 298 -11.57 -19.32 11.66
N THR A 299 -12.52 -18.44 11.99
CA THR A 299 -12.81 -17.24 11.20
C THR A 299 -11.99 -16.03 11.64
N LEU A 300 -11.27 -16.13 12.76
CA LEU A 300 -10.44 -15.07 13.29
C LEU A 300 -8.99 -15.21 12.78
N VAL A 301 -8.29 -14.11 12.69
CA VAL A 301 -6.92 -14.05 12.19
C VAL A 301 -5.99 -13.54 13.29
N VAL A 302 -4.92 -14.27 13.59
CA VAL A 302 -3.85 -13.81 14.49
C VAL A 302 -3.27 -12.51 13.93
N GLY A 303 -3.07 -11.52 14.79
CA GLY A 303 -2.64 -10.19 14.41
C GLY A 303 -3.77 -9.20 14.14
N SER A 304 -5.01 -9.66 13.96
CA SER A 304 -6.18 -8.76 13.82
C SER A 304 -6.56 -8.11 15.14
N VAL A 305 -7.26 -6.98 15.05
CA VAL A 305 -7.72 -6.20 16.21
C VAL A 305 -9.16 -6.55 16.52
N VAL A 306 -9.42 -6.79 17.80
CA VAL A 306 -10.74 -7.14 18.32
C VAL A 306 -11.09 -6.32 19.56
N SER A 307 -12.36 -6.29 19.94
CA SER A 307 -12.79 -5.78 21.23
C SER A 307 -13.54 -6.86 22.01
N ILE A 308 -13.41 -6.86 23.31
CA ILE A 308 -14.05 -7.82 24.21
C ILE A 308 -14.88 -7.06 25.23
N GLY A 309 -16.10 -7.50 25.43
CA GLY A 309 -17.02 -6.88 26.36
C GLY A 309 -18.34 -7.63 26.46
N ASN A 310 -19.26 -7.06 27.18
CA ASN A 310 -20.61 -7.59 27.30
C ASN A 310 -21.52 -6.86 26.31
N ALA A 311 -22.31 -7.58 25.55
CA ALA A 311 -23.42 -6.95 24.85
C ALA A 311 -24.48 -6.51 25.87
N THR A 312 -25.15 -5.39 25.64
CA THR A 312 -26.34 -5.03 26.39
C THR A 312 -27.47 -6.01 26.11
N ALA A 313 -28.34 -6.20 27.07
CA ALA A 313 -29.43 -7.17 27.09
C ALA A 313 -30.11 -7.33 25.73
N LEU A 314 -30.16 -8.57 25.29
CA LEU A 314 -30.80 -8.97 24.04
C LEU A 314 -32.31 -9.05 24.28
N THR A 315 -33.04 -8.19 23.70
CA THR A 315 -34.53 -8.26 23.75
C THR A 315 -35.10 -9.33 22.80
N SER A 316 -34.29 -10.01 21.99
CA SER A 316 -34.82 -10.94 20.97
C SER A 316 -33.90 -12.07 20.56
N GLY A 317 -32.90 -12.46 21.36
CA GLY A 317 -32.04 -13.62 21.06
C GLY A 317 -30.98 -13.38 19.94
N THR A 318 -30.99 -12.23 19.29
CA THR A 318 -29.99 -11.84 18.30
C THR A 318 -29.09 -10.77 18.90
N PRO A 319 -27.76 -10.93 18.90
CA PRO A 319 -26.84 -9.90 19.37
C PRO A 319 -27.12 -8.59 18.63
N ASN A 320 -27.45 -7.55 19.36
CA ASN A 320 -27.53 -6.23 18.77
C ASN A 320 -26.10 -5.76 18.48
N ILE A 321 -25.75 -5.73 17.19
CA ILE A 321 -24.44 -5.28 16.70
C ILE A 321 -24.41 -3.74 16.70
N ASP A 322 -24.93 -3.11 17.76
CA ASP A 322 -24.78 -1.68 17.90
C ASP A 322 -23.35 -1.35 18.35
N ARG A 323 -22.55 -0.94 17.38
CA ARG A 323 -21.13 -0.62 17.51
C ARG A 323 -20.85 0.55 18.45
N GLY A 324 -21.85 1.31 18.82
CA GLY A 324 -21.74 2.47 19.72
C GLY A 324 -21.87 2.13 21.19
N GLN A 325 -22.16 0.88 21.56
CA GLN A 325 -22.38 0.54 22.95
C GLN A 325 -21.06 0.35 23.72
N SER A 326 -20.88 1.15 24.75
CA SER A 326 -19.70 1.13 25.62
C SER A 326 -19.44 -0.23 26.28
N GLY A 327 -20.50 -1.03 26.50
CA GLY A 327 -20.38 -2.39 27.04
C GLY A 327 -19.58 -3.36 26.17
N MET A 328 -19.58 -3.19 24.86
CA MET A 328 -18.85 -4.07 23.93
C MET A 328 -17.31 -3.95 24.03
N HIS A 329 -16.82 -2.91 24.68
CA HIS A 329 -15.41 -2.61 24.86
C HIS A 329 -14.97 -2.66 26.33
N ALA A 330 -15.87 -3.06 27.21
CA ALA A 330 -15.68 -2.87 28.66
C ALA A 330 -14.56 -3.71 29.26
N LYS A 331 -14.13 -4.78 28.60
CA LYS A 331 -13.09 -5.70 29.11
C LYS A 331 -11.76 -5.52 28.39
N ALA A 332 -11.78 -5.38 27.08
CA ALA A 332 -10.61 -5.07 26.26
C ALA A 332 -11.05 -4.31 25.02
N ASN A 333 -10.39 -3.20 24.70
CA ASN A 333 -10.74 -2.33 23.61
C ASN A 333 -9.61 -2.24 22.58
N ARG A 334 -9.89 -2.67 21.34
CA ARG A 334 -8.93 -2.61 20.22
C ARG A 334 -7.62 -3.35 20.54
N VAL A 335 -7.73 -4.57 21.02
CA VAL A 335 -6.60 -5.41 21.38
C VAL A 335 -6.25 -6.34 20.24
N LYS A 336 -4.95 -6.65 20.09
CA LYS A 336 -4.45 -7.55 19.05
C LYS A 336 -4.62 -9.00 19.48
N ILE A 337 -5.10 -9.88 18.57
CA ILE A 337 -5.05 -11.33 18.77
C ILE A 337 -3.59 -11.78 18.66
N VAL A 338 -3.03 -12.37 19.71
CA VAL A 338 -1.63 -12.82 19.72
C VAL A 338 -1.49 -14.30 19.39
N SER A 339 -2.47 -15.12 19.76
CA SER A 339 -2.53 -16.54 19.36
C SER A 339 -3.96 -17.06 19.41
N ILE A 340 -4.19 -18.15 18.67
CA ILE A 340 -5.42 -18.96 18.74
C ILE A 340 -4.96 -20.40 18.98
N GLU A 341 -5.34 -20.97 20.10
CA GLU A 341 -4.84 -22.24 20.56
C GLU A 341 -6.00 -23.21 20.82
N ASP A 342 -5.76 -24.51 20.68
CA ASP A 342 -6.70 -25.54 21.09
C ASP A 342 -6.92 -25.45 22.62
N TYR A 343 -8.18 -25.39 23.03
CA TYR A 343 -8.54 -25.42 24.43
C TYR A 343 -9.06 -26.81 24.83
N ASP A 344 -9.99 -27.33 24.09
CA ASP A 344 -10.52 -28.69 24.24
C ASP A 344 -11.03 -29.23 22.89
N GLY A 345 -11.80 -30.34 22.88
CA GLY A 345 -12.34 -30.94 21.67
C GLY A 345 -13.22 -30.02 20.82
N GLU A 346 -13.92 -29.05 21.41
CA GLU A 346 -14.93 -28.20 20.81
C GLU A 346 -14.54 -26.71 20.76
N ASN A 347 -13.63 -26.27 21.62
CA ASN A 347 -13.33 -24.87 21.84
C ASN A 347 -11.87 -24.53 21.56
N SER A 348 -11.64 -23.25 21.25
CA SER A 348 -10.32 -22.62 21.12
C SER A 348 -10.20 -21.41 22.05
N ALA A 349 -8.98 -21.21 22.57
CA ALA A 349 -8.61 -20.02 23.31
C ALA A 349 -8.08 -18.95 22.35
N VAL A 350 -8.72 -17.81 22.34
CA VAL A 350 -8.27 -16.62 21.61
C VAL A 350 -7.56 -15.71 22.60
N ASN A 351 -6.24 -15.71 22.56
CA ASN A 351 -5.39 -14.89 23.42
C ASN A 351 -5.20 -13.51 22.81
N VAL A 352 -5.26 -12.47 23.64
CA VAL A 352 -5.14 -11.07 23.21
C VAL A 352 -4.07 -10.33 24.00
N ASP A 353 -3.46 -9.33 23.39
CA ASP A 353 -2.56 -8.40 24.06
C ASP A 353 -3.38 -7.25 24.66
N ASN A 354 -3.71 -7.34 25.92
CA ASN A 354 -4.40 -6.30 26.68
C ASN A 354 -3.44 -5.56 27.64
N SER A 355 -2.15 -5.57 27.31
CA SER A 355 -1.09 -4.89 28.10
C SER A 355 -1.06 -5.31 29.57
N GLY A 356 -1.31 -6.60 29.84
CA GLY A 356 -1.33 -7.17 31.19
C GLY A 356 -2.62 -6.87 31.97
N GLN A 357 -3.59 -6.17 31.40
CA GLN A 357 -4.88 -5.93 32.04
C GLN A 357 -5.79 -7.14 31.86
N LYS A 358 -6.00 -7.85 32.92
CA LYS A 358 -6.82 -9.05 32.95
C LYS A 358 -8.30 -8.75 33.12
N PHE A 359 -9.13 -9.64 32.63
CA PHE A 359 -10.59 -9.54 32.74
C PHE A 359 -11.22 -10.91 33.03
N SER A 360 -12.49 -10.91 33.37
CA SER A 360 -13.27 -12.13 33.54
C SER A 360 -14.29 -12.26 32.40
N THR A 361 -14.54 -13.49 31.96
CA THR A 361 -15.54 -13.81 30.92
C THR A 361 -16.77 -14.49 31.56
N ALA A 362 -17.92 -14.31 30.96
CA ALA A 362 -19.16 -15.01 31.31
C ALA A 362 -19.65 -15.76 30.07
N SER A 363 -20.07 -17.01 30.23
CA SER A 363 -20.57 -17.86 29.12
C SER A 363 -22.09 -17.94 29.04
N THR A 364 -22.78 -17.45 30.04
CA THR A 364 -24.26 -17.51 30.16
C THR A 364 -24.83 -16.15 30.55
N ILE A 365 -26.11 -15.96 30.31
CA ILE A 365 -26.87 -14.82 30.84
C ILE A 365 -26.95 -15.00 32.35
N VAL A 366 -26.35 -14.07 33.10
CA VAL A 366 -26.32 -14.10 34.57
C VAL A 366 -27.48 -13.33 35.16
N SER A 367 -28.05 -12.35 34.41
CA SER A 367 -29.22 -11.58 34.77
C SER A 367 -29.85 -10.95 33.53
N ASP A 368 -31.01 -10.33 33.66
CA ASP A 368 -31.67 -9.56 32.59
C ASP A 368 -30.81 -8.41 32.06
N VAL A 369 -29.67 -8.14 32.67
CA VAL A 369 -28.75 -7.04 32.37
C VAL A 369 -27.37 -7.54 31.95
N GLU A 370 -26.99 -8.77 32.29
CA GLU A 370 -25.66 -9.35 31.95
C GLU A 370 -25.78 -10.43 30.88
N CYS A 371 -25.37 -10.06 29.70
CA CYS A 371 -25.13 -11.00 28.59
C CYS A 371 -23.80 -11.72 28.72
N PRO A 372 -23.61 -12.83 28.02
CA PRO A 372 -22.28 -13.44 27.86
C PRO A 372 -21.25 -12.41 27.39
N THR A 373 -19.99 -12.66 27.72
CA THR A 373 -18.89 -11.89 27.17
C THR A 373 -18.74 -12.24 25.67
N TYR A 374 -18.57 -11.24 24.87
CA TYR A 374 -18.39 -11.38 23.42
C TYR A 374 -17.02 -10.87 22.99
N ILE A 375 -16.41 -11.56 22.04
CA ILE A 375 -15.35 -11.02 21.20
C ILE A 375 -16.00 -10.46 19.93
N SER A 376 -15.69 -9.23 19.60
CA SER A 376 -16.22 -8.53 18.43
C SER A 376 -15.08 -8.16 17.50
N THR A 377 -15.19 -8.55 16.23
CA THR A 377 -14.23 -8.10 15.23
C THR A 377 -14.43 -6.62 14.96
N MET A 378 -13.32 -5.90 14.90
CA MET A 378 -13.36 -4.50 14.50
C MET A 378 -13.60 -4.43 12.99
N PRO A 379 -14.59 -3.65 12.52
CA PRO A 379 -14.80 -3.48 11.10
C PRO A 379 -13.58 -2.77 10.52
N VAL A 380 -12.86 -3.48 9.66
CA VAL A 380 -11.93 -2.84 8.75
C VAL A 380 -12.74 -2.37 7.56
N SER A 381 -12.62 -1.09 7.23
CA SER A 381 -13.31 -0.55 6.07
C SER A 381 -12.90 -1.33 4.81
N TYR A 382 -13.85 -1.82 4.05
CA TYR A 382 -13.62 -2.55 2.78
C TYR A 382 -12.89 -1.73 1.71
N THR A 383 -12.73 -0.44 1.93
CA THR A 383 -12.01 0.46 1.04
C THR A 383 -10.50 0.29 1.11
N HIS A 384 -10.02 -0.58 1.98
CA HIS A 384 -8.59 -0.79 2.21
C HIS A 384 -8.18 -2.22 1.93
N LEU A 385 -8.28 -2.61 0.66
CA LEU A 385 -7.24 -3.39 0.06
C LEU A 385 -6.04 -2.44 -0.12
N THR A 386 -5.45 -2.00 0.96
CA THR A 386 -4.03 -1.75 0.90
C THR A 386 -3.45 -3.12 0.58
N LEU A 387 -3.04 -3.32 -0.67
CA LEU A 387 -2.02 -4.33 -0.92
C LEU A 387 -1.04 -4.18 0.23
N PRO A 388 -0.69 -5.30 0.92
CA PRO A 388 0.29 -5.21 1.97
C PRO A 388 1.41 -4.39 1.38
N THR A 389 1.71 -3.29 2.00
CA THR A 389 2.77 -2.39 1.55
C THR A 389 3.94 -3.30 1.39
N ILE A 390 4.39 -3.45 0.16
CA ILE A 390 5.55 -4.27 -0.12
C ILE A 390 6.66 -3.60 0.67
N ALA A 391 6.93 -4.16 1.85
CA ALA A 391 7.89 -3.61 2.79
C ALA A 391 9.31 -3.89 2.29
#